data_0a49c9839016ab3877cca13e2090e760
#
_entry.id   0a49c9839016ab3877cca13e2090e760
#
_cell.length_a   1.000
_cell.length_b   1.000
_cell.length_c   1.000
_cell.angle_alpha   90.00
_cell.angle_beta   90.00
_cell.angle_gamma   90.00
#
_symmetry.space_group_name_H-M   'P 1'
#
loop_
_entity.id
_entity.type
_entity.pdbx_description
1 polymer ?
#
loop_
_entity_poly.entity_id
_entity_poly.type
_entity_poly.pdbx_seq_one_letter_code
_entity_poly.pdbx_strand_id
1 'polypeptide(L)'
;MEEVIKRGPFAVRKTGVTAGCIIEKIDGEPILKGKDYNYLLDGKAGKRIIVSVYNPTNKKHFDVTVKAISKGTQDELLYKRWVDRNRAFVDSISGGKIAYVHVKGMNSPSFRTVYSELLSAENRVKDAVIVDERHNGGGWLHDDLCTLLSGKEYQKFIPHGKYIG
;
A
#
# COMPACT_ATOMS: atom_id res chain seq x y z
N MET A 1 8.07 -13.30 12.50
CA MET A 1 7.38 -12.15 11.82
C MET A 1 8.38 -11.03 11.66
N GLU A 2 8.63 -10.58 10.44
CA GLU A 2 9.63 -9.52 10.16
C GLU A 2 9.07 -8.12 10.44
N GLU A 3 7.79 -7.92 10.18
CA GLU A 3 7.14 -6.61 10.27
C GLU A 3 5.64 -6.75 10.57
N VAL A 4 5.07 -5.78 11.29
CA VAL A 4 3.62 -5.58 11.43
C VAL A 4 3.19 -4.49 10.47
N ILE A 5 2.48 -4.87 9.40
CA ILE A 5 2.06 -3.93 8.36
C ILE A 5 1.00 -2.98 8.92
N LYS A 6 1.19 -1.67 8.73
CA LYS A 6 0.22 -0.63 9.11
C LYS A 6 -1.16 -0.96 8.54
N ARG A 7 -2.22 -0.81 9.36
CA ARG A 7 -3.62 -1.13 9.02
C ARG A 7 -3.89 -2.63 8.76
N GLY A 8 -2.88 -3.50 8.93
CA GLY A 8 -3.04 -4.94 8.88
C GLY A 8 -3.73 -5.49 10.15
N PRO A 9 -4.10 -6.79 10.15
CA PRO A 9 -4.84 -7.42 11.24
C PRO A 9 -4.23 -7.23 12.64
N PHE A 10 -2.91 -7.22 12.73
CA PHE A 10 -2.21 -7.04 14.01
C PHE A 10 -2.00 -5.57 14.40
N ALA A 11 -2.15 -4.62 13.46
CA ALA A 11 -1.96 -3.20 13.72
C ALA A 11 -3.24 -2.43 14.08
N VAL A 12 -4.43 -2.98 13.73
CA VAL A 12 -5.73 -2.30 13.92
C VAL A 12 -6.14 -2.20 15.40
N ARG A 13 -5.63 -3.09 16.24
CA ARG A 13 -5.86 -3.10 17.70
C ARG A 13 -4.51 -3.20 18.41
N LYS A 14 -4.47 -2.81 19.70
CA LYS A 14 -3.31 -3.06 20.55
C LYS A 14 -3.22 -4.56 20.86
N THR A 15 -2.74 -5.34 19.90
CA THR A 15 -2.61 -6.79 20.00
C THR A 15 -1.41 -7.24 20.85
N GLY A 16 -0.46 -6.35 21.07
CA GLY A 16 0.84 -6.70 21.67
C GLY A 16 1.80 -7.41 20.71
N VAL A 17 1.37 -7.64 19.46
CA VAL A 17 2.22 -8.27 18.44
C VAL A 17 3.14 -7.23 17.83
N THR A 18 4.43 -7.52 17.83
CA THR A 18 5.49 -6.67 17.28
C THR A 18 6.36 -7.44 16.30
N ALA A 19 7.21 -6.75 15.55
CA ALA A 19 8.27 -7.40 14.79
C ALA A 19 9.13 -8.29 15.72
N GLY A 20 9.57 -9.43 15.23
CA GLY A 20 10.27 -10.45 16.03
C GLY A 20 9.36 -11.50 16.67
N CYS A 21 8.07 -11.24 16.86
CA CYS A 21 7.13 -12.25 17.37
C CYS A 21 7.03 -13.45 16.41
N ILE A 22 6.81 -14.63 16.99
CA ILE A 22 6.64 -15.89 16.29
C ILE A 22 5.18 -16.31 16.38
N ILE A 23 4.53 -16.60 15.25
CA ILE A 23 3.19 -17.17 15.22
C ILE A 23 3.33 -18.68 15.38
N GLU A 24 2.68 -19.26 16.38
CA GLU A 24 2.80 -20.68 16.72
C GLU A 24 1.59 -21.48 16.28
N LYS A 25 0.37 -20.91 16.41
CA LYS A 25 -0.89 -21.61 16.08
C LYS A 25 -1.89 -20.64 15.43
N ILE A 26 -2.78 -21.21 14.64
CA ILE A 26 -3.96 -20.53 14.06
C ILE A 26 -5.18 -21.37 14.40
N ASP A 27 -6.15 -20.81 15.16
CA ASP A 27 -7.35 -21.52 15.68
C ASP A 27 -7.02 -22.82 16.41
N GLY A 28 -5.91 -22.85 17.15
CA GLY A 28 -5.44 -24.03 17.87
C GLY A 28 -4.55 -24.97 17.09
N GLU A 29 -4.55 -24.90 15.75
CA GLU A 29 -3.71 -25.73 14.88
C GLU A 29 -2.27 -25.20 14.82
N PRO A 30 -1.25 -26.04 15.09
CA PRO A 30 0.14 -25.61 15.13
C PRO A 30 0.72 -25.37 13.73
N ILE A 31 1.54 -24.32 13.62
CA ILE A 31 2.38 -24.07 12.43
C ILE A 31 3.63 -24.95 12.54
N LEU A 32 3.76 -25.91 11.64
CA LEU A 32 4.86 -26.86 11.62
C LEU A 32 6.00 -26.35 10.72
N LYS A 33 7.24 -26.48 11.22
CA LYS A 33 8.44 -26.12 10.46
C LYS A 33 8.50 -26.88 9.13
N GLY A 34 8.73 -26.15 8.04
CA GLY A 34 8.85 -26.75 6.70
C GLY A 34 7.54 -27.13 6.03
N LYS A 35 6.39 -26.89 6.67
CA LYS A 35 5.07 -27.04 6.05
C LYS A 35 4.48 -25.69 5.69
N ASP A 36 3.76 -25.64 4.57
CA ASP A 36 2.97 -24.48 4.21
C ASP A 36 1.84 -24.31 5.23
N TYR A 37 1.70 -23.10 5.80
CA TYR A 37 0.63 -22.79 6.77
C TYR A 37 -0.59 -22.13 6.11
N ASN A 38 -0.56 -21.85 4.80
CA ASN A 38 -1.64 -21.14 4.12
C ASN A 38 -2.97 -21.89 4.21
N TYR A 39 -2.94 -23.25 4.23
CA TYR A 39 -4.16 -24.04 4.39
C TYR A 39 -4.93 -23.72 5.68
N LEU A 40 -4.23 -23.27 6.75
CA LEU A 40 -4.87 -22.84 8.00
C LEU A 40 -5.69 -21.56 7.84
N LEU A 41 -5.48 -20.82 6.76
CA LEU A 41 -6.16 -19.57 6.44
C LEU A 41 -7.23 -19.71 5.35
N ASP A 42 -7.34 -20.88 4.72
CA ASP A 42 -8.30 -21.14 3.66
C ASP A 42 -9.74 -20.91 4.13
N GLY A 43 -10.48 -20.13 3.34
CA GLY A 43 -11.87 -19.77 3.64
C GLY A 43 -12.07 -18.92 4.90
N LYS A 44 -10.99 -18.35 5.49
CA LYS A 44 -11.07 -17.53 6.72
C LYS A 44 -11.09 -16.02 6.46
N ALA A 45 -10.92 -15.56 5.22
CA ALA A 45 -10.97 -14.13 4.89
C ALA A 45 -12.27 -13.48 5.41
N GLY A 46 -12.12 -12.38 6.16
CA GLY A 46 -13.24 -11.69 6.80
C GLY A 46 -13.71 -12.28 8.14
N LYS A 47 -13.27 -13.49 8.50
CA LYS A 47 -13.62 -14.15 9.76
C LYS A 47 -12.66 -13.75 10.89
N ARG A 48 -13.10 -13.86 12.13
CA ARG A 48 -12.23 -13.76 13.30
C ARG A 48 -11.53 -15.09 13.51
N ILE A 49 -10.22 -15.03 13.74
CA ILE A 49 -9.37 -16.18 14.03
C ILE A 49 -8.57 -15.89 15.30
N ILE A 50 -8.20 -16.95 16.01
CA ILE A 50 -7.30 -16.89 17.16
C ILE A 50 -5.90 -17.23 16.68
N VAL A 51 -4.95 -16.36 17.01
CA VAL A 51 -3.54 -16.56 16.65
C VAL A 51 -2.72 -16.64 17.94
N SER A 52 -2.08 -17.77 18.18
CA SER A 52 -1.16 -17.95 19.30
C SER A 52 0.22 -17.42 18.91
N VAL A 53 0.77 -16.56 19.74
CA VAL A 53 2.00 -15.81 19.48
C VAL A 53 2.98 -15.98 20.62
N TYR A 54 4.24 -16.25 20.29
CA TYR A 54 5.37 -16.14 21.20
C TYR A 54 6.15 -14.86 20.95
N ASN A 55 6.36 -14.08 22.00
CA ASN A 55 7.22 -12.89 21.96
C ASN A 55 8.56 -13.21 22.60
N PRO A 56 9.66 -13.32 21.82
CA PRO A 56 10.96 -13.69 22.33
C PRO A 56 11.60 -12.62 23.23
N THR A 57 11.22 -11.35 23.07
CA THR A 57 11.76 -10.24 23.87
C THR A 57 11.38 -10.35 25.33
N ASN A 58 10.14 -10.70 25.63
CA ASN A 58 9.63 -10.83 27.00
C ASN A 58 9.35 -12.28 27.40
N LYS A 59 9.64 -13.24 26.51
CA LYS A 59 9.44 -14.70 26.69
C LYS A 59 8.00 -15.09 27.03
N LYS A 60 7.01 -14.34 26.54
CA LYS A 60 5.60 -14.59 26.80
C LYS A 60 4.89 -15.21 25.60
N HIS A 61 4.01 -16.17 25.92
CA HIS A 61 3.01 -16.71 24.99
C HIS A 61 1.67 -16.05 25.28
N PHE A 62 0.94 -15.71 24.23
CA PHE A 62 -0.38 -15.10 24.34
C PHE A 62 -1.18 -15.30 23.07
N ASP A 63 -2.51 -15.29 23.24
CA ASP A 63 -3.44 -15.39 22.12
C ASP A 63 -4.01 -14.02 21.73
N VAL A 64 -4.14 -13.80 20.43
CA VAL A 64 -4.80 -12.60 19.91
C VAL A 64 -5.90 -12.99 18.94
N THR A 65 -7.05 -12.34 19.07
CA THR A 65 -8.13 -12.48 18.09
C THR A 65 -8.01 -11.38 17.05
N VAL A 66 -7.84 -11.77 15.79
CA VAL A 66 -7.75 -10.84 14.65
C VAL A 66 -8.77 -11.19 13.59
N LYS A 67 -9.11 -10.23 12.73
CA LYS A 67 -9.91 -10.47 11.54
C LYS A 67 -8.98 -10.81 10.38
N ALA A 68 -9.06 -12.03 9.86
CA ALA A 68 -8.29 -12.44 8.69
C ALA A 68 -8.68 -11.60 7.47
N ILE A 69 -7.69 -11.26 6.65
CA ILE A 69 -7.88 -10.47 5.43
C ILE A 69 -7.71 -11.34 4.19
N SER A 70 -8.32 -10.92 3.08
CA SER A 70 -8.12 -11.59 1.80
C SER A 70 -6.72 -11.28 1.22
N LYS A 71 -6.28 -12.13 0.27
CA LYS A 71 -5.03 -11.90 -0.48
C LYS A 71 -5.03 -10.51 -1.15
N GLY A 72 -6.13 -10.12 -1.80
CA GLY A 72 -6.23 -8.80 -2.42
C GLY A 72 -6.09 -7.65 -1.41
N THR A 73 -6.67 -7.80 -0.21
CA THR A 73 -6.47 -6.80 0.87
C THR A 73 -5.01 -6.76 1.33
N GLN A 74 -4.35 -7.91 1.44
CA GLN A 74 -2.93 -7.98 1.77
C GLN A 74 -2.08 -7.27 0.71
N ASP A 75 -2.34 -7.52 -0.58
CA ASP A 75 -1.62 -6.91 -1.69
C ASP A 75 -1.79 -5.38 -1.68
N GLU A 76 -2.99 -4.87 -1.39
CA GLU A 76 -3.22 -3.44 -1.20
C GLU A 76 -2.43 -2.84 -0.02
N LEU A 77 -2.32 -3.56 1.08
CA LEU A 77 -1.51 -3.10 2.23
C LEU A 77 -0.02 -3.10 1.90
N LEU A 78 0.47 -4.11 1.18
CA LEU A 78 1.86 -4.19 0.72
C LEU A 78 2.17 -3.08 -0.28
N TYR A 79 1.26 -2.81 -1.22
CA TYR A 79 1.37 -1.69 -2.15
C TYR A 79 1.47 -0.35 -1.41
N LYS A 80 0.55 -0.08 -0.48
CA LYS A 80 0.58 1.17 0.30
C LYS A 80 1.88 1.31 1.10
N ARG A 81 2.36 0.22 1.71
CA ARG A 81 3.65 0.20 2.41
C ARG A 81 4.80 0.56 1.47
N TRP A 82 4.80 0.03 0.24
CA TRP A 82 5.81 0.33 -0.76
C TRP A 82 5.79 1.81 -1.16
N VAL A 83 4.63 2.38 -1.43
CA VAL A 83 4.48 3.83 -1.73
C VAL A 83 4.94 4.68 -0.55
N ASP A 84 4.52 4.35 0.68
CA ASP A 84 4.91 5.09 1.88
C ASP A 84 6.43 5.05 2.12
N ARG A 85 7.07 3.91 1.86
CA ARG A 85 8.54 3.78 1.96
C ARG A 85 9.27 4.62 0.92
N ASN A 86 8.83 4.61 -0.34
CA ASN A 86 9.40 5.44 -1.38
C ASN A 86 9.24 6.93 -1.06
N ARG A 87 8.06 7.34 -0.59
CA ARG A 87 7.80 8.72 -0.14
C ARG A 87 8.74 9.13 0.98
N ALA A 88 8.85 8.33 2.02
CA ALA A 88 9.75 8.60 3.14
C ALA A 88 11.23 8.65 2.70
N PHE A 89 11.63 7.78 1.76
CA PHE A 89 12.98 7.79 1.21
C PHE A 89 13.27 9.08 0.45
N VAL A 90 12.38 9.48 -0.49
CA VAL A 90 12.52 10.73 -1.25
C VAL A 90 12.54 11.94 -0.32
N ASP A 91 11.65 11.97 0.65
CA ASP A 91 11.60 13.05 1.65
C ASP A 91 12.91 13.16 2.43
N SER A 92 13.44 12.04 2.88
CA SER A 92 14.70 11.97 3.64
C SER A 92 15.90 12.47 2.82
N ILE A 93 16.09 11.96 1.59
CA ILE A 93 17.26 12.33 0.77
C ILE A 93 17.18 13.74 0.20
N SER A 94 15.98 14.29 0.03
CA SER A 94 15.77 15.66 -0.46
C SER A 94 15.71 16.71 0.64
N GLY A 95 15.78 16.31 1.92
CA GLY A 95 15.56 17.21 3.04
C GLY A 95 14.14 17.81 3.03
N GLY A 96 13.13 17.03 2.62
CA GLY A 96 11.74 17.47 2.56
C GLY A 96 11.36 18.30 1.34
N LYS A 97 12.28 18.54 0.39
CA LYS A 97 12.08 19.47 -0.74
C LYS A 97 11.36 18.85 -1.94
N ILE A 98 11.37 17.52 -2.08
CA ILE A 98 10.77 16.84 -3.22
C ILE A 98 9.56 16.03 -2.78
N ALA A 99 8.42 16.22 -3.45
CA ALA A 99 7.24 15.40 -3.28
C ALA A 99 7.40 14.06 -4.04
N TYR A 100 6.71 13.03 -3.58
CA TYR A 100 6.62 11.75 -4.28
C TYR A 100 5.16 11.34 -4.38
N VAL A 101 4.70 11.06 -5.60
CA VAL A 101 3.37 10.49 -5.87
C VAL A 101 3.51 9.27 -6.78
N HIS A 102 2.63 8.29 -6.59
CA HIS A 102 2.62 7.08 -7.42
C HIS A 102 1.31 6.95 -8.18
N VAL A 103 1.40 6.79 -9.50
CA VAL A 103 0.25 6.58 -10.40
C VAL A 103 -0.01 5.08 -10.51
N LYS A 104 -0.87 4.53 -9.66
CA LYS A 104 -1.17 3.10 -9.59
C LYS A 104 -1.75 2.53 -10.89
N GLY A 105 -2.55 3.33 -11.59
CA GLY A 105 -3.19 2.93 -12.84
C GLY A 105 -3.77 4.13 -13.57
N MET A 106 -3.98 4.00 -14.88
CA MET A 106 -4.53 5.05 -15.73
C MET A 106 -6.06 5.05 -15.70
N ASN A 107 -6.63 5.41 -14.54
CA ASN A 107 -8.07 5.47 -14.29
C ASN A 107 -8.44 6.64 -13.37
N SER A 108 -9.71 7.03 -13.37
CA SER A 108 -10.18 8.17 -12.57
C SER A 108 -9.93 8.06 -11.05
N PRO A 109 -10.03 6.88 -10.40
CA PRO A 109 -9.66 6.76 -9.00
C PRO A 109 -8.18 7.07 -8.72
N SER A 110 -7.26 6.55 -9.56
CA SER A 110 -5.83 6.82 -9.45
C SER A 110 -5.51 8.30 -9.70
N PHE A 111 -6.15 8.90 -10.71
CA PHE A 111 -6.02 10.33 -11.00
C PHE A 111 -6.43 11.18 -9.79
N ARG A 112 -7.60 10.91 -9.20
CA ARG A 112 -8.06 11.64 -8.01
C ARG A 112 -7.10 11.52 -6.84
N THR A 113 -6.47 10.37 -6.66
CA THR A 113 -5.45 10.18 -5.63
C THR A 113 -4.23 11.07 -5.89
N VAL A 114 -3.67 11.00 -7.11
CA VAL A 114 -2.51 11.83 -7.51
C VAL A 114 -2.83 13.31 -7.40
N TYR A 115 -3.99 13.75 -7.91
CA TYR A 115 -4.47 15.13 -7.80
C TYR A 115 -4.54 15.59 -6.35
N SER A 116 -5.17 14.81 -5.48
CA SER A 116 -5.29 15.11 -4.06
C SER A 116 -3.94 15.17 -3.35
N GLU A 117 -3.03 14.25 -3.68
CA GLU A 117 -1.69 14.23 -3.09
C GLU A 117 -0.83 15.42 -3.55
N LEU A 118 -0.82 15.73 -4.85
CA LEU A 118 -0.06 16.86 -5.40
C LEU A 118 -0.53 18.21 -4.82
N LEU A 119 -1.83 18.40 -4.70
CA LEU A 119 -2.42 19.65 -4.20
C LEU A 119 -2.55 19.70 -2.68
N SER A 120 -2.07 18.70 -1.95
CA SER A 120 -2.04 18.72 -0.49
C SER A 120 -1.21 19.90 0.02
N ALA A 121 -1.57 20.41 1.21
CA ALA A 121 -0.84 21.53 1.83
C ALA A 121 0.65 21.21 2.02
N GLU A 122 0.99 19.94 2.23
CA GLU A 122 2.36 19.46 2.40
C GLU A 122 3.14 19.48 1.08
N ASN A 123 2.55 18.97 -0.01
CA ASN A 123 3.27 18.74 -1.26
C ASN A 123 3.36 20.01 -2.15
N ARG A 124 2.34 20.86 -2.15
CA ARG A 124 2.34 22.07 -3.00
C ARG A 124 3.37 23.13 -2.62
N VAL A 125 4.00 23.02 -1.46
CA VAL A 125 5.08 23.92 -1.02
C VAL A 125 6.47 23.37 -1.29
N LYS A 126 6.57 22.18 -1.89
CA LYS A 126 7.84 21.54 -2.25
C LYS A 126 8.35 22.07 -3.59
N ASP A 127 9.67 22.01 -3.78
CA ASP A 127 10.35 22.56 -4.96
C ASP A 127 10.12 21.74 -6.22
N ALA A 128 9.88 20.43 -6.07
CA ALA A 128 9.70 19.49 -7.19
C ALA A 128 8.85 18.29 -6.78
N VAL A 129 8.45 17.49 -7.79
CA VAL A 129 7.72 16.23 -7.58
C VAL A 129 8.32 15.11 -8.42
N ILE A 130 8.43 13.92 -7.83
CA ILE A 130 8.66 12.67 -8.53
C ILE A 130 7.30 12.02 -8.76
N VAL A 131 6.91 11.84 -10.03
CA VAL A 131 5.73 11.09 -10.44
C VAL A 131 6.20 9.69 -10.85
N ASP A 132 5.87 8.70 -10.05
CA ASP A 132 6.30 7.32 -10.25
C ASP A 132 5.18 6.50 -10.91
N GLU A 133 5.45 5.95 -12.07
CA GLU A 133 4.51 5.14 -12.86
C GLU A 133 4.92 3.66 -12.91
N ARG A 134 5.88 3.24 -12.11
CA ARG A 134 6.29 1.83 -12.07
C ARG A 134 5.12 0.93 -11.74
N HIS A 135 5.03 -0.21 -12.43
CA HIS A 135 3.94 -1.19 -12.31
C HIS A 135 2.56 -0.69 -12.79
N ASN A 136 2.51 0.47 -13.48
CA ASN A 136 1.32 0.92 -14.17
C ASN A 136 1.23 0.23 -15.54
N GLY A 137 0.08 -0.34 -15.87
CA GLY A 137 -0.15 -1.04 -17.14
C GLY A 137 -0.50 -0.12 -18.32
N GLY A 138 -0.49 1.20 -18.12
CA GLY A 138 -0.90 2.17 -19.14
C GLY A 138 -2.41 2.42 -19.18
N GLY A 139 -2.84 3.29 -20.10
CA GLY A 139 -4.25 3.67 -20.31
C GLY A 139 -4.42 5.12 -20.77
N TRP A 140 -5.66 5.59 -20.86
CA TRP A 140 -6.02 6.87 -21.46
C TRP A 140 -5.95 8.10 -20.53
N LEU A 141 -5.41 7.95 -19.31
CA LEU A 141 -5.31 9.04 -18.34
C LEU A 141 -4.09 9.95 -18.57
N HIS A 142 -3.26 9.68 -19.56
CA HIS A 142 -2.05 10.42 -19.81
C HIS A 142 -2.30 11.90 -20.13
N ASP A 143 -3.38 12.22 -20.86
CA ASP A 143 -3.77 13.59 -21.17
C ASP A 143 -4.07 14.41 -19.92
N ASP A 144 -4.88 13.84 -19.01
CA ASP A 144 -5.24 14.48 -17.76
C ASP A 144 -4.01 14.72 -16.88
N LEU A 145 -3.10 13.73 -16.81
CA LEU A 145 -1.86 13.85 -16.04
C LEU A 145 -0.92 14.90 -16.63
N CYS A 146 -0.72 14.90 -17.95
CA CYS A 146 0.12 15.90 -18.60
C CYS A 146 -0.47 17.30 -18.47
N THR A 147 -1.77 17.46 -18.59
CA THR A 147 -2.46 18.75 -18.37
C THR A 147 -2.33 19.21 -16.92
N LEU A 148 -2.52 18.28 -15.95
CA LEU A 148 -2.37 18.59 -14.53
C LEU A 148 -0.95 19.06 -14.18
N LEU A 149 0.08 18.39 -14.73
CA LEU A 149 1.46 18.66 -14.41
C LEU A 149 2.05 19.88 -15.14
N SER A 150 1.66 20.08 -16.40
CA SER A 150 2.19 21.18 -17.24
C SER A 150 1.33 22.43 -17.25
N GLY A 151 0.05 22.31 -16.94
CA GLY A 151 -0.94 23.38 -17.11
C GLY A 151 -1.19 23.78 -18.57
N LYS A 152 -0.75 22.94 -19.52
CA LYS A 152 -0.82 23.23 -20.98
C LYS A 152 -1.43 22.04 -21.72
N GLU A 153 -2.19 22.35 -22.77
CA GLU A 153 -2.58 21.36 -23.76
C GLU A 153 -1.30 20.85 -24.47
N TYR A 154 -1.07 19.55 -24.46
CA TYR A 154 0.13 18.96 -25.08
C TYR A 154 -0.18 18.12 -26.34
N GLN A 155 -1.45 17.75 -26.54
CA GLN A 155 -1.90 16.92 -27.66
C GLN A 155 -3.32 17.24 -28.07
N LYS A 156 -3.59 17.14 -29.39
CA LYS A 156 -4.94 17.20 -29.96
C LYS A 156 -5.22 15.96 -30.79
N PHE A 157 -6.35 15.34 -30.58
CA PHE A 157 -6.85 14.25 -31.42
C PHE A 157 -7.67 14.82 -32.56
N ILE A 158 -7.24 14.59 -33.81
CA ILE A 158 -7.92 15.06 -35.02
C ILE A 158 -8.17 13.86 -35.96
N PRO A 159 -8.99 12.87 -35.59
CA PRO A 159 -9.29 11.77 -36.46
C PRO A 159 -10.09 12.26 -37.68
N HIS A 160 -9.66 11.84 -38.87
CA HIS A 160 -10.27 12.25 -40.13
C HIS A 160 -10.44 13.77 -40.30
N GLY A 161 -9.51 14.57 -39.75
CA GLY A 161 -9.56 16.02 -39.87
C GLY A 161 -10.58 16.73 -38.95
N LYS A 162 -11.18 16.02 -38.00
CA LYS A 162 -12.09 16.62 -37.00
C LYS A 162 -11.48 16.57 -35.62
N TYR A 163 -11.50 17.70 -34.92
CA TYR A 163 -11.14 17.79 -33.51
C TYR A 163 -12.19 17.10 -32.63
N ILE A 164 -11.81 16.24 -31.72
CA ILE A 164 -12.71 15.46 -30.85
C ILE A 164 -12.39 15.56 -29.36
N GLY A 165 -11.45 16.39 -28.96
CA GLY A 165 -11.13 16.54 -27.55
C GLY A 165 -10.50 17.87 -27.21
#